data_acab8087f5348d074f796e52b04696a1
#
_entry.id   acab8087f5348d074f796e52b04696a1
#
_cell.length_a   1.000
_cell.length_b   1.000
_cell.length_c   1.000
_cell.angle_alpha   90.00
_cell.angle_beta   90.00
_cell.angle_gamma   90.00
#
_symmetry.space_group_name_H-M   'P 1'
#
loop_
_entity.id
_entity.type
_entity.pdbx_description
1 polymer ?
#
loop_
_entity_poly.entity_id
_entity_poly.type
_entity_poly.pdbx_seq_one_letter_code
_entity_poly.pdbx_strand_id
1 'polypeptide(L)'
;MDVKNILAQATEKGASDIFIIAGKPLAYKKRGKLTSLNEERLMPPETQEIVTGIYALADRDISHFEKCGDDDFSFAIPGVSRFRVSTYKQRGAYSAVIRVIGFNLPKPEEIGIPETVMNLANTHNGMILVTGPAGSGKSTTLSCIINKINQEREEHIITLEDPLEFLHRHEKCIVSQREISTDTESYLTALRAALRQSPDVILLGEMRDYETINTAVTAAETGHVIYSSLHTLGAANTIDRIIDAFPASQQHQICIQLAAVLQAVVSQKLLPSTDGGMVPAFEIMVLTPAIRNLIRERKVHQIDGIIYTSANDNMISMDTSIYYLYLD
;
A
#
# COMPACT_ATOMS: atom_id res chain seq x y z
N MET A 1 -11.72 -18.79 -26.40
CA MET A 1 -10.86 -19.30 -25.30
C MET A 1 -11.51 -19.04 -23.94
N ASP A 2 -11.41 -19.99 -22.97
CA ASP A 2 -11.92 -19.75 -21.61
C ASP A 2 -10.94 -18.85 -20.82
N VAL A 3 -11.20 -17.55 -20.82
CA VAL A 3 -10.36 -16.53 -20.18
C VAL A 3 -10.31 -16.74 -18.66
N LYS A 4 -11.41 -17.14 -18.02
CA LYS A 4 -11.45 -17.43 -16.58
C LYS A 4 -10.49 -18.56 -16.22
N ASN A 5 -10.45 -19.61 -17.03
CA ASN A 5 -9.52 -20.73 -16.80
C ASN A 5 -8.05 -20.32 -17.01
N ILE A 6 -7.76 -19.48 -18.02
CA ILE A 6 -6.41 -18.94 -18.25
C ILE A 6 -5.91 -18.18 -17.01
N LEU A 7 -6.74 -17.29 -16.48
CA LEU A 7 -6.37 -16.47 -15.31
C LEU A 7 -6.22 -17.34 -14.06
N ALA A 8 -7.09 -18.33 -13.86
CA ALA A 8 -7.01 -19.27 -12.73
C ALA A 8 -5.72 -20.10 -12.79
N GLN A 9 -5.41 -20.71 -13.92
CA GLN A 9 -4.19 -21.51 -14.10
C GLN A 9 -2.91 -20.69 -13.87
N ALA A 10 -2.85 -19.45 -14.38
CA ALA A 10 -1.71 -18.58 -14.15
C ALA A 10 -1.56 -18.21 -12.67
N THR A 11 -2.67 -17.94 -11.98
CA THR A 11 -2.71 -17.66 -10.54
C THR A 11 -2.22 -18.85 -9.71
N GLU A 12 -2.70 -20.06 -10.00
CA GLU A 12 -2.26 -21.29 -9.34
C GLU A 12 -0.77 -21.56 -9.52
N LYS A 13 -0.21 -21.24 -10.69
CA LYS A 13 1.23 -21.31 -10.95
C LYS A 13 2.05 -20.24 -10.23
N GLY A 14 1.41 -19.30 -9.54
CA GLY A 14 2.04 -18.22 -8.80
C GLY A 14 2.53 -17.08 -9.70
N ALA A 15 1.77 -16.76 -10.74
CA ALA A 15 2.05 -15.61 -11.59
C ALA A 15 1.92 -14.30 -10.82
N SER A 16 2.88 -13.38 -10.99
CA SER A 16 2.75 -11.97 -10.58
C SER A 16 2.09 -11.13 -11.67
N ASP A 17 2.43 -11.41 -12.93
CA ASP A 17 1.90 -10.71 -14.09
C ASP A 17 1.64 -11.71 -15.22
N ILE A 18 0.58 -11.51 -16.00
CA ILE A 18 0.21 -12.34 -17.17
C ILE A 18 0.27 -11.45 -18.39
N PHE A 19 0.82 -11.97 -19.48
CA PHE A 19 1.06 -11.22 -20.72
C PHE A 19 0.29 -11.86 -21.87
N ILE A 20 -0.58 -11.07 -22.48
CA ILE A 20 -1.37 -11.41 -23.66
C ILE A 20 -0.88 -10.53 -24.81
N ILE A 21 0.00 -11.07 -25.65
CA ILE A 21 0.68 -10.30 -26.71
C ILE A 21 0.71 -11.13 -27.99
N ALA A 22 0.26 -10.55 -29.11
CA ALA A 22 0.27 -11.21 -30.41
C ALA A 22 1.71 -11.57 -30.85
N GLY A 23 1.87 -12.77 -31.42
CA GLY A 23 3.15 -13.32 -31.87
C GLY A 23 3.98 -14.00 -30.76
N LYS A 24 3.49 -14.03 -29.53
CA LYS A 24 4.11 -14.75 -28.40
C LYS A 24 3.14 -15.78 -27.83
N PRO A 25 3.62 -16.88 -27.23
CA PRO A 25 2.79 -17.73 -26.38
C PRO A 25 2.22 -16.92 -25.21
N LEU A 26 1.07 -17.38 -24.70
CA LEU A 26 0.56 -16.86 -23.44
C LEU A 26 1.63 -17.02 -22.35
N ALA A 27 2.05 -15.93 -21.74
CA ALA A 27 3.17 -15.92 -20.82
C ALA A 27 2.80 -15.30 -19.47
N TYR A 28 3.52 -15.69 -18.44
CA TYR A 28 3.38 -15.10 -17.11
C TYR A 28 4.75 -14.85 -16.47
N LYS A 29 4.81 -13.95 -15.52
CA LYS A 29 6.01 -13.65 -14.74
C LYS A 29 5.89 -14.29 -13.36
N LYS A 30 6.95 -14.97 -12.93
CA LYS A 30 7.06 -15.57 -11.61
C LYS A 30 8.45 -15.30 -11.02
N ARG A 31 8.52 -14.67 -9.86
CA ARG A 31 9.80 -14.29 -9.22
C ARG A 31 10.76 -13.59 -10.20
N GLY A 32 10.22 -12.63 -10.95
CA GLY A 32 10.98 -11.85 -11.92
C GLY A 32 11.30 -12.54 -13.26
N LYS A 33 11.07 -13.86 -13.41
CA LYS A 33 11.33 -14.63 -14.62
C LYS A 33 10.07 -14.79 -15.45
N LEU A 34 10.19 -14.54 -16.77
CA LEU A 34 9.12 -14.76 -17.75
C LEU A 34 9.07 -16.24 -18.14
N THR A 35 7.89 -16.85 -18.08
CA THR A 35 7.64 -18.26 -18.40
C THR A 35 6.40 -18.37 -19.29
N SER A 36 6.43 -19.23 -20.30
CA SER A 36 5.25 -19.50 -21.13
C SER A 36 4.26 -20.42 -20.41
N LEU A 37 2.97 -20.13 -20.55
CA LEU A 37 1.89 -20.97 -20.04
C LEU A 37 1.62 -22.16 -20.98
N ASN A 38 1.79 -21.92 -22.30
CA ASN A 38 1.66 -22.88 -23.38
C ASN A 38 2.80 -22.65 -24.42
N GLU A 39 2.83 -23.45 -25.49
CA GLU A 39 3.83 -23.33 -26.55
C GLU A 39 3.32 -22.61 -27.80
N GLU A 40 1.99 -22.52 -27.96
CA GLU A 40 1.34 -21.92 -29.11
C GLU A 40 1.38 -20.40 -29.06
N ARG A 41 1.76 -19.78 -30.19
CA ARG A 41 1.81 -18.32 -30.31
C ARG A 41 0.41 -17.78 -30.53
N LEU A 42 0.03 -16.78 -29.78
CA LEU A 42 -1.23 -16.07 -29.96
C LEU A 42 -1.20 -15.25 -31.25
N MET A 43 -2.20 -15.44 -32.08
CA MET A 43 -2.41 -14.60 -33.25
C MET A 43 -3.30 -13.38 -32.91
N PRO A 44 -3.29 -12.30 -33.72
CA PRO A 44 -4.10 -11.11 -33.43
C PRO A 44 -5.60 -11.36 -33.15
N PRO A 45 -6.29 -12.25 -33.87
CA PRO A 45 -7.70 -12.58 -33.53
C PRO A 45 -7.85 -13.23 -32.16
N GLU A 46 -6.89 -14.06 -31.73
CA GLU A 46 -6.92 -14.74 -30.44
C GLU A 46 -6.66 -13.75 -29.28
N THR A 47 -5.73 -12.82 -29.45
CA THR A 47 -5.52 -11.77 -28.44
C THR A 47 -6.74 -10.86 -28.34
N GLN A 48 -7.42 -10.57 -29.43
CA GLN A 48 -8.66 -9.81 -29.44
C GLN A 48 -9.77 -10.58 -28.69
N GLU A 49 -9.95 -11.87 -28.94
CA GLU A 49 -10.91 -12.72 -28.24
C GLU A 49 -10.66 -12.74 -26.73
N ILE A 50 -9.38 -12.92 -26.33
CA ILE A 50 -9.01 -12.96 -24.90
C ILE A 50 -9.26 -11.59 -24.24
N VAL A 51 -8.81 -10.50 -24.85
CA VAL A 51 -9.01 -9.14 -24.30
C VAL A 51 -10.49 -8.82 -24.18
N THR A 52 -11.30 -9.09 -25.22
CA THR A 52 -12.76 -8.91 -25.15
C THR A 52 -13.39 -9.77 -24.05
N GLY A 53 -12.91 -10.99 -23.88
CA GLY A 53 -13.34 -11.87 -22.79
C GLY A 53 -12.99 -11.34 -21.38
N ILE A 54 -11.87 -10.62 -21.24
CA ILE A 54 -11.51 -9.95 -19.99
C ILE A 54 -12.50 -8.83 -19.66
N TYR A 55 -12.85 -8.00 -20.65
CA TYR A 55 -13.86 -6.94 -20.47
C TYR A 55 -15.23 -7.54 -20.08
N ALA A 56 -15.63 -8.65 -20.70
CA ALA A 56 -16.86 -9.35 -20.35
C ALA A 56 -16.82 -9.90 -18.91
N LEU A 57 -15.70 -10.47 -18.46
CA LEU A 57 -15.53 -10.93 -17.07
C LEU A 57 -15.54 -9.78 -16.05
N ALA A 58 -15.08 -8.60 -16.46
CA ALA A 58 -15.04 -7.40 -15.64
C ALA A 58 -16.37 -6.62 -15.63
N ASP A 59 -17.37 -7.07 -16.40
CA ASP A 59 -18.62 -6.33 -16.65
C ASP A 59 -18.37 -4.87 -17.08
N ARG A 60 -17.38 -4.67 -17.99
CA ARG A 60 -16.90 -3.37 -18.42
C ARG A 60 -17.11 -3.17 -19.93
N ASP A 61 -17.55 -1.97 -20.32
CA ASP A 61 -17.67 -1.58 -21.73
C ASP A 61 -16.29 -1.39 -22.37
N ILE A 62 -16.03 -2.07 -23.48
CA ILE A 62 -14.78 -2.02 -24.23
C ILE A 62 -14.65 -0.78 -25.13
N SER A 63 -15.74 -0.04 -25.35
CA SER A 63 -15.80 1.09 -26.29
C SER A 63 -14.73 2.17 -26.02
N HIS A 64 -14.38 2.40 -24.74
CA HIS A 64 -13.31 3.34 -24.38
C HIS A 64 -11.96 2.87 -24.93
N PHE A 65 -11.61 1.63 -24.69
CA PHE A 65 -10.38 1.02 -25.20
C PHE A 65 -10.33 1.01 -26.74
N GLU A 66 -11.43 0.66 -27.39
CA GLU A 66 -11.50 0.65 -28.85
C GLU A 66 -11.25 2.02 -29.46
N LYS A 67 -11.71 3.08 -28.78
CA LYS A 67 -11.54 4.47 -29.23
C LYS A 67 -10.16 5.04 -28.89
N CYS A 68 -9.68 4.85 -27.66
CA CYS A 68 -8.46 5.48 -27.13
C CYS A 68 -7.21 4.66 -27.36
N GLY A 69 -7.33 3.33 -27.44
CA GLY A 69 -6.22 2.39 -27.62
C GLY A 69 -5.55 1.93 -26.32
N ASP A 70 -5.87 2.54 -25.19
CA ASP A 70 -5.37 2.20 -23.86
C ASP A 70 -6.51 2.23 -22.84
N ASP A 71 -6.52 1.31 -21.88
CA ASP A 71 -7.44 1.33 -20.74
C ASP A 71 -6.85 0.57 -19.55
N ASP A 72 -7.08 1.08 -18.33
CA ASP A 72 -6.66 0.47 -17.07
C ASP A 72 -7.88 0.25 -16.18
N PHE A 73 -8.00 -0.96 -15.62
CA PHE A 73 -9.08 -1.29 -14.69
C PHE A 73 -8.73 -2.48 -13.82
N SER A 74 -9.53 -2.69 -12.77
CA SER A 74 -9.40 -3.85 -11.88
C SER A 74 -10.72 -4.63 -11.86
N PHE A 75 -10.63 -5.95 -11.69
CA PHE A 75 -11.79 -6.82 -11.46
C PHE A 75 -11.40 -8.03 -10.60
N ALA A 76 -12.40 -8.70 -10.05
CA ALA A 76 -12.18 -9.88 -9.22
C ALA A 76 -12.90 -11.09 -9.80
N ILE A 77 -12.25 -12.25 -9.72
CA ILE A 77 -12.89 -13.54 -9.97
C ILE A 77 -13.05 -14.23 -8.62
N PRO A 78 -14.29 -14.41 -8.12
CA PRO A 78 -14.55 -15.08 -6.85
C PRO A 78 -13.88 -16.46 -6.79
N GLY A 79 -13.15 -16.70 -5.68
CA GLY A 79 -12.42 -17.95 -5.46
C GLY A 79 -11.07 -18.06 -6.19
N VAL A 80 -10.69 -17.08 -7.01
CA VAL A 80 -9.40 -17.08 -7.74
C VAL A 80 -8.51 -15.95 -7.24
N SER A 81 -8.78 -14.71 -7.66
CA SER A 81 -7.97 -13.54 -7.28
C SER A 81 -8.63 -12.23 -7.73
N ARG A 82 -8.03 -11.09 -7.36
CA ARG A 82 -8.26 -9.81 -7.99
C ARG A 82 -7.18 -9.56 -9.05
N PHE A 83 -7.55 -8.91 -10.12
CA PHE A 83 -6.69 -8.64 -11.27
C PHE A 83 -6.71 -7.14 -11.59
N ARG A 84 -5.53 -6.55 -11.79
CA ARG A 84 -5.37 -5.24 -12.40
C ARG A 84 -4.94 -5.43 -13.83
N VAL A 85 -5.69 -4.87 -14.74
CA VAL A 85 -5.51 -5.04 -16.19
C VAL A 85 -5.10 -3.73 -16.81
N SER A 86 -4.04 -3.74 -17.60
CA SER A 86 -3.68 -2.70 -18.53
C SER A 86 -3.82 -3.26 -19.94
N THR A 87 -4.78 -2.74 -20.70
CA THR A 87 -4.99 -3.08 -22.10
C THR A 87 -4.42 -2.00 -23.00
N TYR A 88 -3.82 -2.39 -24.12
CA TYR A 88 -3.27 -1.46 -25.09
C TYR A 88 -3.26 -2.05 -26.50
N LYS A 89 -3.28 -1.17 -27.52
CA LYS A 89 -3.10 -1.56 -28.91
C LYS A 89 -1.64 -1.51 -29.30
N GLN A 90 -1.15 -2.59 -29.89
CA GLN A 90 0.20 -2.69 -30.42
C GLN A 90 0.17 -3.17 -31.87
N ARG A 91 0.62 -2.34 -32.83
CA ARG A 91 0.62 -2.68 -34.27
C ARG A 91 -0.73 -3.16 -34.79
N GLY A 92 -1.80 -2.54 -34.27
CA GLY A 92 -3.19 -2.90 -34.63
C GLY A 92 -3.77 -4.12 -33.90
N ALA A 93 -2.96 -4.90 -33.16
CA ALA A 93 -3.44 -6.01 -32.35
C ALA A 93 -3.76 -5.55 -30.92
N TYR A 94 -4.73 -6.21 -30.28
CA TYR A 94 -5.05 -6.02 -28.87
C TYR A 94 -4.01 -6.76 -28.01
N SER A 95 -3.58 -6.11 -26.94
CA SER A 95 -2.63 -6.64 -25.97
C SER A 95 -3.10 -6.34 -24.57
N ALA A 96 -2.70 -7.17 -23.60
CA ALA A 96 -2.95 -6.91 -22.19
C ALA A 96 -1.78 -7.37 -21.31
N VAL A 97 -1.54 -6.62 -20.26
CA VAL A 97 -0.73 -7.04 -19.10
C VAL A 97 -1.64 -7.06 -17.89
N ILE A 98 -1.68 -8.20 -17.20
CA ILE A 98 -2.59 -8.41 -16.08
C ILE A 98 -1.76 -8.72 -14.85
N ARG A 99 -1.83 -7.88 -13.85
CA ARG A 99 -1.23 -8.13 -12.53
C ARG A 99 -2.18 -8.92 -11.67
N VAL A 100 -1.67 -10.00 -11.07
CA VAL A 100 -2.42 -10.82 -10.10
C VAL A 100 -2.23 -10.25 -8.71
N ILE A 101 -3.33 -9.89 -8.05
CA ILE A 101 -3.36 -9.37 -6.69
C ILE A 101 -3.82 -10.49 -5.78
N GLY A 102 -2.88 -11.09 -5.06
CA GLY A 102 -3.13 -12.29 -4.26
C GLY A 102 -3.50 -12.01 -2.80
N PHE A 103 -3.98 -13.06 -2.13
CA PHE A 103 -4.22 -13.09 -0.68
C PHE A 103 -2.95 -13.44 0.12
N ASN A 104 -1.87 -13.78 -0.56
CA ASN A 104 -0.65 -14.26 0.10
C ASN A 104 0.20 -13.08 0.56
N LEU A 105 -0.08 -12.62 1.77
CA LEU A 105 0.77 -11.66 2.46
C LEU A 105 2.01 -12.40 2.99
N PRO A 106 3.23 -11.88 2.79
CA PRO A 106 4.42 -12.48 3.39
C PRO A 106 4.37 -12.38 4.92
N LYS A 107 4.98 -13.33 5.60
CA LYS A 107 5.10 -13.25 7.05
C LYS A 107 6.09 -12.16 7.44
N PRO A 108 5.77 -11.29 8.41
CA PRO A 108 6.63 -10.19 8.82
C PRO A 108 8.06 -10.62 9.14
N GLU A 109 8.22 -11.75 9.82
CA GLU A 109 9.51 -12.30 10.24
C GLU A 109 10.37 -12.74 9.03
N GLU A 110 9.72 -13.29 7.98
CA GLU A 110 10.41 -13.78 6.77
C GLU A 110 10.92 -12.61 5.89
N ILE A 111 10.34 -11.42 6.04
CA ILE A 111 10.73 -10.22 5.30
C ILE A 111 11.41 -9.16 6.18
N GLY A 112 11.79 -9.51 7.41
CA GLY A 112 12.58 -8.68 8.30
C GLY A 112 11.84 -7.47 8.89
N ILE A 113 10.51 -7.51 9.03
CA ILE A 113 9.76 -6.46 9.73
C ILE A 113 9.92 -6.66 11.24
N PRO A 114 10.46 -5.67 11.99
CA PRO A 114 10.67 -5.81 13.43
C PRO A 114 9.35 -5.96 14.21
N GLU A 115 9.39 -6.67 15.31
CA GLU A 115 8.25 -6.83 16.22
C GLU A 115 7.75 -5.49 16.74
N THR A 116 8.64 -4.52 16.97
CA THR A 116 8.28 -3.16 17.37
C THR A 116 7.34 -2.47 16.37
N VAL A 117 7.54 -2.69 15.07
CA VAL A 117 6.65 -2.20 14.01
C VAL A 117 5.33 -2.98 14.05
N MET A 118 5.38 -4.29 14.20
CA MET A 118 4.16 -5.11 14.27
C MET A 118 3.32 -4.82 15.51
N ASN A 119 3.93 -4.40 16.61
CA ASN A 119 3.23 -4.01 17.84
C ASN A 119 2.46 -2.69 17.72
N LEU A 120 2.67 -1.91 16.65
CA LEU A 120 1.82 -0.76 16.33
C LEU A 120 0.37 -1.16 16.02
N ALA A 121 0.11 -2.43 15.69
CA ALA A 121 -1.23 -3.00 15.56
C ALA A 121 -2.06 -2.89 16.86
N ASN A 122 -1.42 -2.73 18.02
CA ASN A 122 -2.09 -2.57 19.32
C ASN A 122 -2.54 -1.13 19.60
N THR A 123 -2.34 -0.21 18.65
CA THR A 123 -2.82 1.17 18.77
C THR A 123 -4.32 1.24 18.50
N HIS A 124 -5.09 1.90 19.39
CA HIS A 124 -6.54 1.99 19.27
C HIS A 124 -7.05 3.37 18.87
N ASN A 125 -6.21 4.38 18.86
CA ASN A 125 -6.53 5.73 18.39
C ASN A 125 -5.28 6.49 17.94
N GLY A 126 -5.49 7.52 17.14
CA GLY A 126 -4.41 8.38 16.65
C GLY A 126 -3.91 7.99 15.26
N MET A 127 -2.67 8.34 14.95
CA MET A 127 -2.12 8.22 13.59
C MET A 127 -0.76 7.52 13.62
N ILE A 128 -0.59 6.54 12.74
CA ILE A 128 0.68 5.85 12.49
C ILE A 128 1.05 6.07 11.01
N LEU A 129 2.29 6.46 10.77
CA LEU A 129 2.80 6.74 9.43
C LEU A 129 3.93 5.77 9.07
N VAL A 130 3.81 5.13 7.91
CA VAL A 130 4.89 4.33 7.31
C VAL A 130 5.41 5.08 6.09
N THR A 131 6.69 5.47 6.10
CA THR A 131 7.26 6.39 5.14
C THR A 131 8.48 5.81 4.42
N GLY A 132 8.86 6.40 3.31
CA GLY A 132 10.01 5.93 2.52
C GLY A 132 9.80 6.11 1.02
N PRO A 133 10.83 5.89 0.19
CA PRO A 133 10.73 6.02 -1.25
C PRO A 133 9.76 5.02 -1.88
N ALA A 134 9.41 5.24 -3.14
CA ALA A 134 8.65 4.25 -3.91
C ALA A 134 9.41 2.91 -3.95
N GLY A 135 8.70 1.80 -3.78
CA GLY A 135 9.30 0.46 -3.77
C GLY A 135 10.04 0.08 -2.47
N SER A 136 9.95 0.88 -1.39
CA SER A 136 10.58 0.54 -0.10
C SER A 136 9.81 -0.49 0.74
N GLY A 137 8.65 -0.98 0.27
CA GLY A 137 7.85 -1.98 0.98
C GLY A 137 6.82 -1.42 1.96
N LYS A 138 6.50 -0.12 1.91
CA LYS A 138 5.51 0.52 2.80
C LYS A 138 4.15 -0.18 2.81
N SER A 139 3.59 -0.44 1.63
CA SER A 139 2.29 -1.11 1.49
C SER A 139 2.33 -2.51 2.10
N THR A 140 3.42 -3.24 1.91
CA THR A 140 3.61 -4.57 2.51
C THR A 140 3.62 -4.48 4.03
N THR A 141 4.38 -3.54 4.60
CA THR A 141 4.44 -3.32 6.06
C THR A 141 3.07 -2.93 6.62
N LEU A 142 2.37 -1.99 5.97
CA LEU A 142 1.02 -1.59 6.36
C LEU A 142 0.03 -2.76 6.28
N SER A 143 0.08 -3.54 5.20
CA SER A 143 -0.78 -4.72 5.04
C SER A 143 -0.50 -5.79 6.10
N CYS A 144 0.78 -5.98 6.52
CA CYS A 144 1.12 -6.88 7.64
C CYS A 144 0.51 -6.39 8.96
N ILE A 145 0.56 -5.08 9.23
CA ILE A 145 -0.06 -4.49 10.44
C ILE A 145 -1.58 -4.68 10.40
N ILE A 146 -2.23 -4.36 9.27
CA ILE A 146 -3.67 -4.54 9.08
C ILE A 146 -4.07 -6.00 9.24
N ASN A 147 -3.29 -6.93 8.70
CA ASN A 147 -3.55 -8.36 8.85
C ASN A 147 -3.44 -8.82 10.31
N LYS A 148 -2.47 -8.31 11.08
CA LYS A 148 -2.36 -8.59 12.52
C LYS A 148 -3.59 -8.08 13.28
N ILE A 149 -4.04 -6.86 13.00
CA ILE A 149 -5.28 -6.31 13.57
C ILE A 149 -6.47 -7.23 13.25
N ASN A 150 -6.62 -7.62 11.98
CA ASN A 150 -7.70 -8.49 11.51
C ASN A 150 -7.74 -9.85 12.20
N GLN A 151 -6.57 -10.39 12.58
CA GLN A 151 -6.45 -11.68 13.28
C GLN A 151 -6.70 -11.57 14.79
N GLU A 152 -6.42 -10.43 15.40
CA GLU A 152 -6.38 -10.29 16.86
C GLU A 152 -7.57 -9.52 17.44
N ARG A 153 -8.19 -8.59 16.66
CA ARG A 153 -9.21 -7.64 17.12
C ARG A 153 -10.57 -7.90 16.47
N GLU A 154 -11.65 -7.46 17.09
CA GLU A 154 -13.03 -7.58 16.60
C GLU A 154 -13.53 -6.17 16.21
N GLU A 155 -13.12 -5.68 15.04
CA GLU A 155 -13.30 -4.28 14.62
C GLU A 155 -13.67 -4.18 13.14
N HIS A 156 -14.07 -2.97 12.72
CA HIS A 156 -14.27 -2.65 11.32
C HIS A 156 -13.07 -1.91 10.76
N ILE A 157 -12.36 -2.55 9.85
CA ILE A 157 -11.22 -2.00 9.11
C ILE A 157 -11.71 -1.50 7.75
N ILE A 158 -11.43 -0.25 7.42
CA ILE A 158 -11.64 0.28 6.06
C ILE A 158 -10.28 0.61 5.46
N THR A 159 -10.00 0.07 4.27
CA THR A 159 -8.81 0.44 3.51
C THR A 159 -9.19 1.25 2.27
N LEU A 160 -8.44 2.30 2.00
CA LEU A 160 -8.56 3.19 0.86
C LEU A 160 -7.21 3.21 0.15
N GLU A 161 -7.10 2.59 -1.03
CA GLU A 161 -5.81 2.30 -1.67
C GLU A 161 -5.84 2.63 -3.17
N ASP A 162 -4.68 2.93 -3.76
CA ASP A 162 -4.51 3.24 -5.18
C ASP A 162 -3.20 2.66 -5.73
N PRO A 163 -3.24 1.44 -6.30
CA PRO A 163 -4.30 0.43 -6.22
C PRO A 163 -4.21 -0.45 -4.96
N LEU A 164 -5.15 -1.39 -4.80
CA LEU A 164 -5.02 -2.50 -3.84
C LEU A 164 -3.81 -3.37 -4.18
N GLU A 165 -2.89 -3.56 -3.21
CA GLU A 165 -1.72 -4.44 -3.39
C GLU A 165 -1.92 -5.83 -2.79
N PHE A 166 -2.70 -5.95 -1.71
CA PHE A 166 -3.03 -7.19 -1.03
C PHE A 166 -4.52 -7.27 -0.71
N LEU A 167 -5.06 -8.48 -0.74
CA LEU A 167 -6.43 -8.74 -0.32
C LEU A 167 -6.46 -9.31 1.09
N HIS A 168 -7.32 -8.78 1.93
CA HIS A 168 -7.58 -9.29 3.27
C HIS A 168 -8.89 -10.04 3.30
N ARG A 169 -8.89 -11.25 3.87
CA ARG A 169 -10.12 -11.96 4.19
C ARG A 169 -10.70 -11.39 5.48
N HIS A 170 -12.00 -11.51 5.66
CA HIS A 170 -12.60 -11.28 6.97
C HIS A 170 -12.14 -12.43 7.90
N GLU A 171 -11.47 -12.09 9.00
CA GLU A 171 -11.14 -13.04 10.07
C GLU A 171 -11.92 -12.66 11.33
N LYS A 172 -11.30 -12.01 12.32
CA LYS A 172 -12.06 -11.46 13.45
C LYS A 172 -12.68 -10.12 13.12
N CYS A 173 -12.02 -9.33 12.27
CA CYS A 173 -12.52 -8.04 11.81
C CYS A 173 -13.43 -8.17 10.57
N ILE A 174 -14.28 -7.15 10.37
CA ILE A 174 -14.85 -6.87 9.05
C ILE A 174 -13.85 -6.00 8.32
N VAL A 175 -13.41 -6.40 7.12
CA VAL A 175 -12.45 -5.63 6.31
C VAL A 175 -13.12 -5.15 5.03
N SER A 176 -13.30 -3.84 4.90
CA SER A 176 -13.87 -3.18 3.72
C SER A 176 -12.75 -2.50 2.94
N GLN A 177 -12.30 -3.13 1.84
CA GLN A 177 -11.25 -2.58 0.98
C GLN A 177 -11.87 -1.85 -0.21
N ARG A 178 -11.42 -0.61 -0.44
CA ARG A 178 -11.90 0.24 -1.54
C ARG A 178 -10.73 0.77 -2.34
N GLU A 179 -10.77 0.54 -3.65
CA GLU A 179 -9.77 1.03 -4.60
C GLU A 179 -10.19 2.38 -5.18
N ILE A 180 -9.27 3.34 -5.17
CA ILE A 180 -9.48 4.65 -5.78
C ILE A 180 -9.65 4.48 -7.30
N SER A 181 -10.47 5.33 -7.90
CA SER A 181 -10.86 5.30 -9.33
C SER A 181 -11.70 4.11 -9.76
N THR A 182 -11.81 3.04 -8.95
CA THR A 182 -12.66 1.88 -9.22
C THR A 182 -13.89 1.87 -8.32
N ASP A 183 -13.70 1.88 -6.99
CA ASP A 183 -14.77 1.80 -6.00
C ASP A 183 -15.16 3.18 -5.45
N THR A 184 -14.32 4.17 -5.66
CA THR A 184 -14.50 5.54 -5.17
C THR A 184 -13.70 6.52 -6.01
N GLU A 185 -14.13 7.78 -6.05
CA GLU A 185 -13.59 8.81 -6.93
C GLU A 185 -12.19 9.30 -6.49
N SER A 186 -11.99 9.50 -5.18
CA SER A 186 -10.75 10.05 -4.64
C SER A 186 -10.54 9.64 -3.18
N TYR A 187 -9.31 9.79 -2.70
CA TYR A 187 -8.97 9.58 -1.28
C TYR A 187 -9.82 10.43 -0.34
N LEU A 188 -9.99 11.72 -0.65
CA LEU A 188 -10.75 12.64 0.18
C LEU A 188 -12.23 12.24 0.25
N THR A 189 -12.85 11.96 -0.90
CA THR A 189 -14.25 11.53 -0.98
C THR A 189 -14.45 10.22 -0.23
N ALA A 190 -13.54 9.26 -0.44
CA ALA A 190 -13.58 7.96 0.22
C ALA A 190 -13.42 8.08 1.75
N LEU A 191 -12.46 8.88 2.22
CA LEU A 191 -12.23 9.09 3.65
C LEU A 191 -13.42 9.75 4.34
N ARG A 192 -13.97 10.81 3.74
CA ARG A 192 -15.20 11.45 4.25
C ARG A 192 -16.39 10.50 4.30
N ALA A 193 -16.51 9.57 3.35
CA ALA A 193 -17.54 8.55 3.36
C ALA A 193 -17.28 7.49 4.45
N ALA A 194 -16.03 7.04 4.57
CA ALA A 194 -15.60 6.05 5.56
C ALA A 194 -15.97 6.45 7.00
N LEU A 195 -15.80 7.72 7.37
CA LEU A 195 -16.16 8.24 8.70
C LEU A 195 -17.65 8.08 9.08
N ARG A 196 -18.52 7.76 8.10
CA ARG A 196 -19.95 7.46 8.33
C ARG A 196 -20.28 5.98 8.23
N GLN A 197 -19.26 5.13 8.13
CA GLN A 197 -19.38 3.68 7.96
C GLN A 197 -18.95 2.90 9.21
N SER A 198 -18.92 3.58 10.37
CA SER A 198 -18.51 3.00 11.67
C SER A 198 -17.13 2.32 11.60
N PRO A 199 -16.07 2.99 11.13
CA PRO A 199 -14.74 2.43 11.13
C PRO A 199 -14.10 2.52 12.51
N ASP A 200 -13.36 1.51 12.93
CA ASP A 200 -12.44 1.58 14.07
C ASP A 200 -11.02 1.87 13.54
N VAL A 201 -10.67 1.24 12.43
CA VAL A 201 -9.36 1.34 11.78
C VAL A 201 -9.52 1.82 10.34
N ILE A 202 -8.75 2.82 9.95
CA ILE A 202 -8.70 3.29 8.56
C ILE A 202 -7.25 3.20 8.06
N LEU A 203 -7.03 2.41 6.99
CA LEU A 203 -5.82 2.48 6.20
C LEU A 203 -6.05 3.44 5.04
N LEU A 204 -5.30 4.53 5.02
CA LEU A 204 -5.26 5.49 3.93
C LEU A 204 -3.94 5.28 3.18
N GLY A 205 -3.99 4.73 1.97
CA GLY A 205 -2.82 4.30 1.21
C GLY A 205 -1.73 5.37 1.16
N GLU A 206 -2.12 6.61 0.89
CA GLU A 206 -1.22 7.76 0.97
C GLU A 206 -1.97 9.08 1.25
N MET A 207 -1.24 10.05 1.81
CA MET A 207 -1.69 11.42 2.02
C MET A 207 -0.83 12.39 1.20
N ARG A 208 -1.40 12.98 0.13
CA ARG A 208 -0.65 13.87 -0.78
C ARG A 208 -1.00 15.34 -0.62
N ASP A 209 -2.25 15.62 -0.29
CA ASP A 209 -2.82 16.97 -0.30
C ASP A 209 -3.30 17.40 1.09
N TYR A 210 -3.40 18.73 1.23
CA TYR A 210 -3.83 19.38 2.46
C TYR A 210 -5.18 18.87 2.98
N GLU A 211 -6.18 18.72 2.11
CA GLU A 211 -7.54 18.38 2.54
C GLU A 211 -7.61 16.94 3.07
N THR A 212 -6.92 16.02 2.40
CA THR A 212 -6.82 14.63 2.84
C THR A 212 -6.10 14.52 4.19
N ILE A 213 -4.96 15.23 4.36
CA ILE A 213 -4.21 15.25 5.63
C ILE A 213 -5.08 15.83 6.74
N ASN A 214 -5.73 16.97 6.51
CA ASN A 214 -6.59 17.61 7.51
C ASN A 214 -7.75 16.72 7.95
N THR A 215 -8.39 16.04 6.99
CA THR A 215 -9.49 15.10 7.28
C THR A 215 -8.99 13.89 8.07
N ALA A 216 -7.81 13.33 7.74
CA ALA A 216 -7.22 12.21 8.45
C ALA A 216 -6.82 12.57 9.90
N VAL A 217 -6.21 13.75 10.10
CA VAL A 217 -5.88 14.25 11.44
C VAL A 217 -7.14 14.45 12.27
N THR A 218 -8.20 15.04 11.70
CA THR A 218 -9.48 15.22 12.39
C THR A 218 -10.12 13.88 12.76
N ALA A 219 -10.04 12.89 11.87
CA ALA A 219 -10.53 11.53 12.17
C ALA A 219 -9.77 10.90 13.35
N ALA A 220 -8.44 11.08 13.38
CA ALA A 220 -7.61 10.60 14.48
C ALA A 220 -7.93 11.29 15.82
N GLU A 221 -8.28 12.59 15.81
CA GLU A 221 -8.74 13.34 16.99
C GLU A 221 -10.08 12.83 17.52
N THR A 222 -10.93 12.28 16.66
CA THR A 222 -12.27 11.81 17.02
C THR A 222 -12.34 10.33 17.38
N GLY A 223 -11.18 9.70 17.62
CA GLY A 223 -11.11 8.36 18.23
C GLY A 223 -10.81 7.22 17.26
N HIS A 224 -10.64 7.50 15.96
CA HIS A 224 -10.22 6.50 14.98
C HIS A 224 -8.71 6.28 15.01
N VAL A 225 -8.25 5.08 14.65
CA VAL A 225 -6.84 4.89 14.34
C VAL A 225 -6.63 4.95 12.82
N ILE A 226 -5.69 5.82 12.41
CA ILE A 226 -5.35 6.05 11.02
C ILE A 226 -3.95 5.49 10.75
N TYR A 227 -3.86 4.55 9.83
CA TYR A 227 -2.59 4.13 9.23
C TYR A 227 -2.46 4.77 7.86
N SER A 228 -1.29 5.35 7.55
CA SER A 228 -1.08 5.94 6.23
C SER A 228 0.37 5.92 5.81
N SER A 229 0.62 6.24 4.54
CA SER A 229 1.97 6.37 4.02
C SER A 229 2.28 7.75 3.45
N LEU A 230 3.58 8.10 3.47
CA LEU A 230 4.15 9.23 2.74
C LEU A 230 5.46 8.81 2.06
N HIS A 231 5.90 9.61 1.07
CA HIS A 231 7.14 9.34 0.34
C HIS A 231 8.38 10.04 0.92
N THR A 232 8.29 10.49 2.16
CA THR A 232 9.38 11.15 2.90
C THR A 232 10.34 10.13 3.50
N LEU A 233 11.58 10.55 3.76
CA LEU A 233 12.59 9.78 4.49
C LEU A 233 12.85 10.45 5.83
N GLY A 234 12.78 9.67 6.92
CA GLY A 234 12.98 10.13 8.27
C GLY A 234 11.72 10.71 8.93
N ALA A 235 11.63 10.55 10.24
CA ALA A 235 10.47 10.98 11.02
C ALA A 235 10.37 12.51 11.07
N ALA A 236 11.48 13.21 11.29
CA ALA A 236 11.54 14.67 11.31
C ALA A 236 11.04 15.26 9.99
N ASN A 237 11.61 14.82 8.87
CA ASN A 237 11.19 15.28 7.53
C ASN A 237 9.73 14.97 7.23
N THR A 238 9.19 13.86 7.75
CA THR A 238 7.78 13.49 7.58
C THR A 238 6.87 14.49 8.29
N ILE A 239 7.20 14.85 9.51
CA ILE A 239 6.46 15.84 10.30
C ILE A 239 6.49 17.20 9.62
N ASP A 240 7.68 17.67 9.20
CA ASP A 240 7.82 18.94 8.47
C ASP A 240 7.02 18.94 7.18
N ARG A 241 7.05 17.85 6.41
CA ARG A 241 6.26 17.70 5.17
C ARG A 241 4.76 17.82 5.40
N ILE A 242 4.25 17.26 6.50
CA ILE A 242 2.84 17.40 6.87
C ILE A 242 2.54 18.86 7.21
N ILE A 243 3.37 19.50 8.03
CA ILE A 243 3.16 20.90 8.43
C ILE A 243 3.21 21.83 7.22
N ASP A 244 4.14 21.60 6.30
CA ASP A 244 4.32 22.44 5.10
C ASP A 244 3.21 22.29 4.07
N ALA A 245 2.42 21.22 4.13
CA ALA A 245 1.23 21.08 3.30
C ALA A 245 0.12 22.08 3.67
N PHE A 246 0.19 22.68 4.86
CA PHE A 246 -0.82 23.61 5.36
C PHE A 246 -0.44 25.08 5.06
N PRO A 247 -1.45 25.93 4.80
CA PRO A 247 -1.21 27.37 4.71
C PRO A 247 -0.51 27.92 5.97
N ALA A 248 0.36 28.90 5.83
CA ALA A 248 1.17 29.44 6.92
C ALA A 248 0.33 29.84 8.16
N SER A 249 -0.88 30.36 7.96
CA SER A 249 -1.81 30.73 9.05
C SER A 249 -2.34 29.53 9.83
N GLN A 250 -2.26 28.31 9.32
CA GLN A 250 -2.78 27.09 9.94
C GLN A 250 -1.66 26.17 10.45
N GLN A 251 -0.39 26.46 10.13
CA GLN A 251 0.74 25.60 10.50
C GLN A 251 0.91 25.45 12.01
N HIS A 252 0.62 26.46 12.79
CA HIS A 252 0.66 26.35 14.26
C HIS A 252 -0.43 25.41 14.79
N GLN A 253 -1.63 25.49 14.24
CA GLN A 253 -2.74 24.64 14.62
C GLN A 253 -2.45 23.16 14.30
N ILE A 254 -1.96 22.87 13.10
CA ILE A 254 -1.64 21.47 12.75
C ILE A 254 -0.51 20.89 13.58
N CYS A 255 0.48 21.68 14.02
CA CYS A 255 1.50 21.22 14.96
C CYS A 255 0.88 20.73 16.27
N ILE A 256 -0.09 21.47 16.81
CA ILE A 256 -0.79 21.09 18.06
C ILE A 256 -1.61 19.81 17.84
N GLN A 257 -2.38 19.73 16.75
CA GLN A 257 -3.20 18.57 16.43
C GLN A 257 -2.35 17.33 16.14
N LEU A 258 -1.31 17.46 15.31
CA LEU A 258 -0.42 16.36 14.98
C LEU A 258 0.31 15.84 16.24
N ALA A 259 0.78 16.75 17.10
CA ALA A 259 1.37 16.38 18.38
C ALA A 259 0.37 15.65 19.31
N ALA A 260 -0.93 15.85 19.17
CA ALA A 260 -1.95 15.15 19.94
C ALA A 260 -2.21 13.74 19.42
N VAL A 261 -2.27 13.57 18.09
CA VAL A 261 -2.75 12.31 17.47
C VAL A 261 -1.65 11.39 16.98
N LEU A 262 -0.46 11.90 16.63
CA LEU A 262 0.62 11.07 16.11
C LEU A 262 1.07 10.07 17.19
N GLN A 263 1.22 8.80 16.82
CA GLN A 263 1.67 7.74 17.72
C GLN A 263 3.05 7.22 17.32
N ALA A 264 3.30 7.05 16.03
CA ALA A 264 4.58 6.58 15.52
C ALA A 264 4.82 7.03 14.07
N VAL A 265 6.09 7.15 13.69
CA VAL A 265 6.55 7.24 12.32
C VAL A 265 7.58 6.15 12.09
N VAL A 266 7.33 5.31 11.09
CA VAL A 266 8.22 4.23 10.66
C VAL A 266 8.75 4.57 9.27
N SER A 267 10.01 4.97 9.18
CA SER A 267 10.65 5.23 7.88
C SER A 267 11.40 4.00 7.41
N GLN A 268 11.20 3.60 6.16
CA GLN A 268 11.66 2.31 5.62
C GLN A 268 12.44 2.48 4.32
N LYS A 269 13.55 1.77 4.21
CA LYS A 269 14.33 1.58 2.98
C LYS A 269 14.53 0.09 2.72
N LEU A 270 14.64 -0.29 1.43
CA LEU A 270 15.14 -1.61 1.04
C LEU A 270 16.60 -1.48 0.58
N LEU A 271 17.46 -2.32 1.13
CA LEU A 271 18.87 -2.40 0.82
C LEU A 271 19.20 -3.73 0.14
N PRO A 272 20.17 -3.77 -0.80
CA PRO A 272 20.63 -5.03 -1.36
C PRO A 272 21.26 -5.91 -0.28
N SER A 273 20.89 -7.19 -0.22
CA SER A 273 21.49 -8.19 0.65
C SER A 273 22.60 -8.95 -0.08
N THR A 274 23.55 -9.49 0.66
CA THR A 274 24.71 -10.26 0.12
C THR A 274 24.29 -11.54 -0.58
N ASP A 275 23.12 -12.09 -0.27
CA ASP A 275 22.52 -13.27 -0.92
C ASP A 275 21.76 -12.95 -2.22
N GLY A 276 21.78 -11.69 -2.67
CA GLY A 276 21.11 -11.21 -3.87
C GLY A 276 19.64 -10.85 -3.69
N GLY A 277 19.14 -10.84 -2.45
CA GLY A 277 17.82 -10.37 -2.08
C GLY A 277 17.78 -8.88 -1.72
N MET A 278 16.70 -8.47 -1.07
CA MET A 278 16.54 -7.13 -0.48
C MET A 278 16.18 -7.29 0.99
N VAL A 279 16.78 -6.46 1.84
CA VAL A 279 16.50 -6.42 3.28
C VAL A 279 16.00 -5.04 3.68
N PRO A 280 14.95 -4.92 4.51
CA PRO A 280 14.46 -3.63 4.95
C PRO A 280 15.29 -3.07 6.11
N ALA A 281 15.63 -1.79 6.03
CA ALA A 281 16.14 -0.99 7.13
C ALA A 281 15.07 -0.03 7.61
N PHE A 282 14.96 0.17 8.92
CA PHE A 282 13.92 0.96 9.55
C PHE A 282 14.49 2.06 10.42
N GLU A 283 13.89 3.24 10.34
CA GLU A 283 13.92 4.22 11.40
C GLU A 283 12.55 4.20 12.08
N ILE A 284 12.53 4.05 13.39
CA ILE A 284 11.29 3.95 14.17
C ILE A 284 11.30 5.07 15.20
N MET A 285 10.32 5.94 15.12
CA MET A 285 10.01 6.96 16.09
C MET A 285 8.69 6.64 16.77
N VAL A 286 8.70 6.51 18.08
CA VAL A 286 7.49 6.43 18.91
C VAL A 286 7.27 7.75 19.61
N LEU A 287 6.03 8.25 19.65
CA LEU A 287 5.74 9.56 20.21
C LEU A 287 5.85 9.58 21.73
N THR A 288 6.92 10.18 22.23
CA THR A 288 7.14 10.48 23.66
C THR A 288 6.64 11.89 24.02
N PRO A 289 6.45 12.21 25.32
CA PRO A 289 6.15 13.59 25.75
C PRO A 289 7.17 14.62 25.25
N ALA A 290 8.45 14.24 25.17
CA ALA A 290 9.52 15.11 24.66
C ALA A 290 9.31 15.42 23.18
N ILE A 291 9.12 14.38 22.32
CA ILE A 291 8.87 14.55 20.89
C ILE A 291 7.58 15.33 20.65
N ARG A 292 6.52 15.06 21.42
CA ARG A 292 5.25 15.79 21.37
C ARG A 292 5.45 17.29 21.57
N ASN A 293 6.32 17.67 22.52
CA ASN A 293 6.64 19.07 22.78
C ASN A 293 7.45 19.70 21.64
N LEU A 294 8.43 18.98 21.09
CA LEU A 294 9.22 19.45 19.94
C LEU A 294 8.34 19.73 18.71
N ILE A 295 7.35 18.90 18.46
CA ILE A 295 6.39 19.11 17.36
C ILE A 295 5.58 20.39 17.61
N ARG A 296 5.04 20.59 18.81
CA ARG A 296 4.27 21.81 19.17
C ARG A 296 5.09 23.08 19.03
N GLU A 297 6.37 23.04 19.40
CA GLU A 297 7.27 24.18 19.34
C GLU A 297 7.95 24.35 17.97
N ARG A 298 7.64 23.48 16.97
CA ARG A 298 8.27 23.46 15.64
C ARG A 298 9.79 23.25 15.69
N LYS A 299 10.29 22.56 16.70
CA LYS A 299 11.70 22.17 16.85
C LYS A 299 11.96 20.77 16.31
N VAL A 300 11.34 20.44 15.18
CA VAL A 300 11.30 19.08 14.60
C VAL A 300 12.71 18.56 14.31
N HIS A 301 13.65 19.43 13.94
CA HIS A 301 15.07 19.09 13.69
C HIS A 301 15.80 18.46 14.90
N GLN A 302 15.25 18.57 16.12
CA GLN A 302 15.83 17.96 17.32
C GLN A 302 15.36 16.51 17.53
N ILE A 303 14.37 16.05 16.79
CA ILE A 303 13.77 14.71 16.93
C ILE A 303 14.79 13.61 16.61
N ASP A 304 15.61 13.79 15.58
CA ASP A 304 16.64 12.82 15.19
C ASP A 304 17.61 12.50 16.33
N GLY A 305 18.00 13.53 17.10
CA GLY A 305 18.83 13.35 18.30
C GLY A 305 18.15 12.53 19.40
N ILE A 306 16.83 12.69 19.56
CA ILE A 306 16.05 11.87 20.52
C ILE A 306 15.98 10.42 20.03
N ILE A 307 15.66 10.19 18.76
CA ILE A 307 15.60 8.84 18.20
C ILE A 307 16.92 8.10 18.41
N TYR A 308 18.03 8.76 18.13
CA TYR A 308 19.37 8.18 18.28
C TYR A 308 19.71 7.77 19.72
N THR A 309 19.25 8.54 20.72
CA THR A 309 19.55 8.32 22.13
C THR A 309 18.53 7.46 22.88
N SER A 310 17.37 7.15 22.27
CA SER A 310 16.22 6.53 22.95
C SER A 310 15.98 5.07 22.53
N ALA A 311 17.03 4.28 22.39
CA ALA A 311 16.91 2.83 22.04
C ALA A 311 16.01 2.05 23.03
N ASN A 312 15.98 2.45 24.32
CA ASN A 312 15.12 1.81 25.33
C ASN A 312 13.63 2.11 25.16
N ASP A 313 13.25 3.11 24.35
CA ASP A 313 11.86 3.49 24.07
C ASP A 313 11.32 2.83 22.79
N ASN A 314 11.90 1.72 22.35
CA ASN A 314 11.58 1.03 21.09
C ASN A 314 11.81 1.90 19.85
N MET A 315 12.74 2.86 19.92
CA MET A 315 13.16 3.69 18.82
C MET A 315 14.48 3.20 18.24
N ILE A 316 14.66 3.38 16.95
CA ILE A 316 15.91 3.09 16.25
C ILE A 316 16.13 4.11 15.14
N SER A 317 17.34 4.65 15.02
CA SER A 317 17.70 5.49 13.88
C SER A 317 18.00 4.66 12.65
N MET A 318 17.85 5.25 11.46
CA MET A 318 18.16 4.58 10.20
C MET A 318 19.61 4.07 10.17
N ASP A 319 20.56 4.88 10.64
CA ASP A 319 21.98 4.52 10.65
C ASP A 319 22.25 3.33 11.60
N THR A 320 21.62 3.30 12.77
CA THR A 320 21.72 2.18 13.70
C THR A 320 21.11 0.92 13.14
N SER A 321 19.97 1.01 12.44
CA SER A 321 19.34 -0.13 11.77
C SER A 321 20.26 -0.69 10.68
N ILE A 322 20.84 0.18 9.85
CA ILE A 322 21.79 -0.25 8.80
C ILE A 322 23.04 -0.89 9.40
N TYR A 323 23.55 -0.32 10.51
CA TYR A 323 24.72 -0.86 11.19
C TYR A 323 24.47 -2.29 11.71
N TYR A 324 23.30 -2.57 12.29
CA TYR A 324 22.96 -3.92 12.73
C TYR A 324 22.83 -4.90 11.55
N LEU A 325 22.19 -4.48 10.45
CA LEU A 325 22.12 -5.31 9.23
C LEU A 325 23.48 -5.59 8.58
N TYR A 326 24.49 -4.77 8.84
CA TYR A 326 25.85 -4.99 8.38
C TYR A 326 26.61 -5.98 9.26
N LEU A 327 26.25 -6.09 10.55
CA LEU A 327 26.89 -7.02 11.49
C LEU A 327 26.36 -8.45 11.39
N ASP A 328 25.07 -8.60 10.99
CA ASP A 328 24.38 -9.88 10.76
C ASP A 328 24.76 -10.48 9.40
#